data_bff1a07705ee1240a3451a16cae35cf6
#
_entry.id   bff1a07705ee1240a3451a16cae35cf6
#
_cell.length_a   1.000
_cell.length_b   1.000
_cell.length_c   1.000
_cell.angle_alpha   90.00
_cell.angle_beta   90.00
_cell.angle_gamma   90.00
#
_symmetry.space_group_name_H-M   'P 1'
#
loop_
_entity.id
_entity.type
_entity.pdbx_description
1 polymer ?
#
loop_
_entity_poly.entity_id
_entity_poly.type
_entity_poly.pdbx_seq_one_letter_code
_entity_poly.pdbx_strand_id
1 'polypeptide(L)'
;NSNSKFGYSALPYIKAMFPQIPILDYVHMEEWYNKNGGYSRYSAMYESIIDKTLVCNDNSKKILIDYFGKNKEEVETVYIGVDEKTFSAEKYNKEQLKEKYLGIEKNKKVLSYICRISEQKRPMLLLQIIASLKETRQDFKVMVVGEGNLLNKMKENAKKMHIYDDIIFTGNMKNTAEIYAISDVTINCSIKEGLALTSYESLSMGVPVVTADVGGQKELINDNVGKVIKLRQNEKDIYNEIYSNEEVHSYVDGINTILDNTKEYEKKCRQRIIKYFTIDKMIEKMSNILQKTYQGPNEIKIQNGKSLNKNLNICKELITTNLKNDEIEYRWECTEYEKRIYGRAYSMQGMNYKKEILKENLWKIPAWRGFIKILHKIKG
;
A
#
# COMPACT_ATOMS: atom_id res chain seq x y z
N ASN A 1 -1.07 -15.44 -5.31
CA ASN A 1 -1.03 -14.03 -4.88
C ASN A 1 -0.73 -13.13 -6.08
N SER A 2 -1.74 -12.70 -6.81
CA SER A 2 -1.49 -11.87 -7.98
C SER A 2 -1.87 -10.40 -7.77
N ASN A 3 -2.67 -10.04 -6.79
CA ASN A 3 -3.20 -8.69 -6.60
C ASN A 3 -3.35 -7.95 -7.94
N SER A 4 -3.94 -8.65 -8.92
CA SER A 4 -4.18 -8.14 -10.27
C SER A 4 -5.52 -8.64 -10.78
N LYS A 5 -6.19 -7.83 -11.57
CA LYS A 5 -7.44 -8.19 -12.22
C LYS A 5 -7.26 -9.42 -13.10
N PHE A 6 -6.14 -9.51 -13.83
CA PHE A 6 -5.80 -10.69 -14.62
C PHE A 6 -5.76 -11.96 -13.78
N GLY A 7 -5.07 -11.93 -12.62
CA GLY A 7 -5.00 -13.08 -11.74
C GLY A 7 -6.38 -13.58 -11.32
N TYR A 8 -7.25 -12.67 -10.87
CA TYR A 8 -8.62 -13.03 -10.50
C TYR A 8 -9.43 -13.55 -11.70
N SER A 9 -9.29 -12.92 -12.86
CA SER A 9 -9.99 -13.36 -14.08
C SER A 9 -9.59 -14.76 -14.53
N ALA A 10 -8.37 -15.20 -14.23
CA ALA A 10 -7.89 -16.53 -14.55
C ALA A 10 -8.41 -17.62 -13.59
N LEU A 11 -8.87 -17.27 -12.39
CA LEU A 11 -9.29 -18.24 -11.38
C LEU A 11 -10.40 -19.19 -11.85
N PRO A 12 -11.47 -18.75 -12.54
CA PRO A 12 -12.51 -19.66 -13.05
C PRO A 12 -11.94 -20.70 -14.01
N TYR A 13 -11.02 -20.31 -14.89
CA TYR A 13 -10.36 -21.22 -15.82
C TYR A 13 -9.47 -22.23 -15.10
N ILE A 14 -8.66 -21.76 -14.14
CA ILE A 14 -7.79 -22.62 -13.33
C ILE A 14 -8.63 -23.63 -12.54
N LYS A 15 -9.69 -23.18 -11.87
CA LYS A 15 -10.58 -24.04 -11.07
C LYS A 15 -11.35 -25.04 -11.95
N ALA A 16 -11.74 -24.64 -13.17
CA ALA A 16 -12.36 -25.51 -14.15
C ALA A 16 -11.41 -26.64 -14.62
N MET A 17 -10.16 -26.31 -14.89
CA MET A 17 -9.14 -27.28 -15.31
C MET A 17 -8.71 -28.21 -14.17
N PHE A 18 -8.66 -27.69 -12.96
CA PHE A 18 -8.16 -28.41 -11.78
C PHE A 18 -9.12 -28.29 -10.59
N PRO A 19 -10.34 -28.88 -10.66
CA PRO A 19 -11.37 -28.69 -9.63
C PRO A 19 -10.93 -29.10 -8.22
N GLN A 20 -10.05 -30.10 -8.10
CA GLN A 20 -9.57 -30.63 -6.83
C GLN A 20 -8.53 -29.75 -6.15
N ILE A 21 -7.86 -28.84 -6.90
CA ILE A 21 -6.81 -28.00 -6.32
C ILE A 21 -7.46 -26.84 -5.57
N PRO A 22 -7.16 -26.67 -4.27
CA PRO A 22 -7.66 -25.55 -3.51
C PRO A 22 -7.01 -24.24 -3.98
N ILE A 23 -7.80 -23.18 -4.00
CA ILE A 23 -7.36 -21.83 -4.32
C ILE A 23 -7.28 -21.01 -3.04
N LEU A 24 -6.09 -20.51 -2.73
CA LEU A 24 -5.90 -19.55 -1.66
C LEU A 24 -5.59 -18.16 -2.27
N ASP A 25 -6.27 -17.16 -1.78
CA ASP A 25 -6.06 -15.76 -2.14
C ASP A 25 -5.38 -15.04 -0.98
N TYR A 26 -4.44 -14.11 -1.26
CA TYR A 26 -3.80 -13.29 -0.23
C TYR A 26 -3.91 -11.81 -0.60
N VAL A 27 -4.80 -11.10 0.08
CA VAL A 27 -5.08 -9.67 -0.14
C VAL A 27 -4.19 -8.83 0.77
N HIS A 28 -3.34 -8.00 0.17
CA HIS A 28 -2.36 -7.18 0.89
C HIS A 28 -2.83 -5.77 1.19
N MET A 29 -3.84 -5.26 0.49
CA MET A 29 -4.30 -3.88 0.61
C MET A 29 -5.76 -3.75 0.18
N GLU A 30 -6.54 -2.96 0.89
CA GLU A 30 -7.80 -2.42 0.40
C GLU A 30 -7.57 -1.16 -0.43
N GLU A 31 -8.36 -0.97 -1.49
CA GLU A 31 -8.34 0.22 -2.35
C GLU A 31 -9.76 0.71 -2.60
N TRP A 32 -10.33 1.39 -1.60
CA TRP A 32 -11.74 1.74 -1.54
C TRP A 32 -12.21 2.68 -2.64
N TYR A 33 -11.43 3.73 -2.91
CA TYR A 33 -11.88 4.83 -3.77
C TYR A 33 -11.35 4.73 -5.19
N ASN A 34 -10.08 4.40 -5.37
CA ASN A 34 -9.45 4.42 -6.68
C ASN A 34 -9.88 3.26 -7.56
N LYS A 35 -10.16 2.08 -6.97
CA LYS A 35 -10.49 0.85 -7.69
C LYS A 35 -11.83 0.24 -7.25
N ASN A 36 -12.75 1.08 -6.76
CA ASN A 36 -14.10 0.65 -6.37
C ASN A 36 -14.10 -0.63 -5.50
N GLY A 37 -13.35 -0.60 -4.39
CA GLY A 37 -13.16 -1.70 -3.46
C GLY A 37 -11.91 -2.54 -3.72
N GLY A 38 -11.20 -2.27 -4.80
CA GLY A 38 -9.91 -2.86 -5.14
C GLY A 38 -9.90 -4.37 -5.17
N TYR A 39 -8.81 -4.96 -4.68
CA TYR A 39 -8.64 -6.42 -4.66
C TYR A 39 -9.54 -7.12 -3.65
N SER A 40 -9.97 -6.46 -2.60
CA SER A 40 -10.99 -6.97 -1.66
C SER A 40 -12.29 -7.31 -2.37
N ARG A 41 -12.75 -6.44 -3.27
CA ARG A 41 -13.92 -6.69 -4.10
C ARG A 41 -13.74 -7.89 -5.03
N TYR A 42 -12.58 -8.00 -5.70
CA TYR A 42 -12.31 -9.15 -6.58
C TYR A 42 -12.26 -10.45 -5.78
N SER A 43 -11.59 -10.47 -4.61
CA SER A 43 -11.59 -11.61 -3.72
C SER A 43 -13.02 -12.06 -3.36
N ALA A 44 -13.92 -11.13 -3.08
CA ALA A 44 -15.33 -11.43 -2.78
C ALA A 44 -16.09 -11.95 -4.01
N MET A 45 -15.89 -11.35 -5.19
CA MET A 45 -16.56 -11.78 -6.43
C MET A 45 -16.24 -13.22 -6.82
N TYR A 46 -15.08 -13.73 -6.47
CA TYR A 46 -14.64 -15.10 -6.78
C TYR A 46 -14.74 -16.05 -5.57
N GLU A 47 -15.46 -15.66 -4.52
CA GLU A 47 -15.63 -16.47 -3.31
C GLU A 47 -16.11 -17.88 -3.59
N SER A 48 -17.00 -18.07 -4.56
CA SER A 48 -17.55 -19.38 -4.93
C SER A 48 -16.49 -20.43 -5.34
N ILE A 49 -15.28 -20.01 -5.67
CA ILE A 49 -14.17 -20.87 -6.11
C ILE A 49 -12.88 -20.69 -5.30
N ILE A 50 -12.81 -19.70 -4.43
CA ILE A 50 -11.67 -19.48 -3.50
C ILE A 50 -11.95 -20.25 -2.23
N ASP A 51 -11.06 -21.18 -1.87
CA ASP A 51 -11.21 -22.03 -0.69
C ASP A 51 -10.85 -21.28 0.60
N LYS A 52 -9.88 -20.37 0.55
CA LYS A 52 -9.44 -19.57 1.69
C LYS A 52 -8.91 -18.21 1.24
N THR A 53 -9.28 -17.16 1.93
CA THR A 53 -8.72 -15.82 1.72
C THR A 53 -7.86 -15.42 2.91
N LEU A 54 -6.61 -15.09 2.64
CA LEU A 54 -5.68 -14.53 3.60
C LEU A 54 -5.65 -13.01 3.46
N VAL A 55 -5.47 -12.32 4.57
CA VAL A 55 -5.30 -10.87 4.61
C VAL A 55 -4.12 -10.50 5.50
N CYS A 56 -3.45 -9.38 5.18
CA CYS A 56 -2.25 -8.97 5.93
C CYS A 56 -2.55 -8.28 7.27
N ASN A 57 -3.82 -7.95 7.57
CA ASN A 57 -4.24 -7.30 8.82
C ASN A 57 -5.71 -7.57 9.13
N ASP A 58 -6.12 -7.39 10.39
CA ASP A 58 -7.48 -7.64 10.84
C ASP A 58 -8.48 -6.59 10.32
N ASN A 59 -8.01 -5.37 10.02
CA ASN A 59 -8.86 -4.36 9.38
C ASN A 59 -9.33 -4.84 7.99
N SER A 60 -8.43 -5.37 7.17
CA SER A 60 -8.79 -5.97 5.86
C SER A 60 -9.70 -7.19 6.01
N LYS A 61 -9.50 -8.02 7.06
CA LYS A 61 -10.41 -9.11 7.41
C LYS A 61 -11.82 -8.60 7.67
N LYS A 62 -11.94 -7.60 8.53
CA LYS A 62 -13.22 -6.96 8.86
C LYS A 62 -13.91 -6.39 7.62
N ILE A 63 -13.15 -5.71 6.77
CA ILE A 63 -13.66 -5.16 5.50
C ILE A 63 -14.25 -6.25 4.61
N LEU A 64 -13.55 -7.37 4.42
CA LEU A 64 -14.02 -8.48 3.59
C LEU A 64 -15.31 -9.11 4.14
N ILE A 65 -15.42 -9.24 5.46
CA ILE A 65 -16.59 -9.84 6.10
C ILE A 65 -17.76 -8.85 6.14
N ASP A 66 -17.55 -7.64 6.69
CA ASP A 66 -18.63 -6.71 7.03
C ASP A 66 -19.18 -5.98 5.79
N TYR A 67 -18.32 -5.66 4.81
CA TYR A 67 -18.72 -4.86 3.65
C TYR A 67 -18.86 -5.67 2.37
N PHE A 68 -18.07 -6.74 2.20
CA PHE A 68 -18.14 -7.59 1.01
C PHE A 68 -18.87 -8.91 1.25
N GLY A 69 -19.28 -9.18 2.49
CA GLY A 69 -20.11 -10.34 2.85
C GLY A 69 -19.40 -11.70 2.74
N LYS A 70 -18.05 -11.73 2.77
CA LYS A 70 -17.32 -13.00 2.74
C LYS A 70 -17.59 -13.83 4.00
N ASN A 71 -17.62 -15.15 3.82
CA ASN A 71 -17.73 -16.07 4.92
C ASN A 71 -16.55 -15.93 5.88
N LYS A 72 -16.82 -15.58 7.15
CA LYS A 72 -15.80 -15.37 8.19
C LYS A 72 -14.90 -16.60 8.40
N GLU A 73 -15.41 -17.80 8.19
CA GLU A 73 -14.65 -19.05 8.34
C GLU A 73 -13.64 -19.27 7.21
N GLU A 74 -13.82 -18.57 6.08
CA GLU A 74 -12.93 -18.62 4.92
C GLU A 74 -11.91 -17.48 4.88
N VAL A 75 -11.95 -16.54 5.82
CA VAL A 75 -11.02 -15.39 5.86
C VAL A 75 -10.14 -15.46 7.09
N GLU A 76 -8.82 -15.49 6.89
CA GLU A 76 -7.84 -15.51 7.97
C GLU A 76 -6.79 -14.41 7.84
N THR A 77 -6.43 -13.79 8.96
CA THR A 77 -5.33 -12.83 9.01
C THR A 77 -4.01 -13.56 9.10
N VAL A 78 -3.10 -13.24 8.19
CA VAL A 78 -1.69 -13.66 8.24
C VAL A 78 -0.86 -12.38 8.11
N TYR A 79 -0.33 -11.88 9.21
CA TYR A 79 0.54 -10.70 9.17
C TYR A 79 1.79 -10.97 8.35
N ILE A 80 2.24 -9.96 7.62
CA ILE A 80 3.53 -10.02 6.93
C ILE A 80 4.62 -10.09 7.99
N GLY A 81 5.60 -10.96 7.80
CA GLY A 81 6.75 -11.08 8.68
C GLY A 81 7.95 -10.26 8.18
N VAL A 82 8.77 -9.79 9.09
CA VAL A 82 10.07 -9.20 8.80
C VAL A 82 11.19 -10.18 9.14
N ASP A 83 12.27 -10.19 8.35
CA ASP A 83 13.50 -10.90 8.69
C ASP A 83 14.24 -10.11 9.79
N GLU A 84 13.94 -10.47 11.03
CA GLU A 84 14.51 -9.84 12.22
C GLU A 84 16.02 -10.10 12.38
N LYS A 85 16.54 -11.08 11.64
CA LYS A 85 17.98 -11.36 11.62
C LYS A 85 18.70 -10.38 10.70
N THR A 86 18.11 -10.05 9.56
CA THR A 86 18.63 -9.01 8.64
C THR A 86 18.47 -7.62 9.26
N PHE A 87 17.28 -7.32 9.79
CA PHE A 87 17.00 -6.05 10.46
C PHE A 87 17.27 -6.17 11.97
N SER A 88 18.58 -6.13 12.34
CA SER A 88 19.07 -6.17 13.73
C SER A 88 20.10 -5.08 13.95
N ALA A 89 19.82 -4.17 14.90
CA ALA A 89 20.69 -3.03 15.21
C ALA A 89 22.09 -3.48 15.69
N GLU A 90 22.20 -4.64 16.31
CA GLU A 90 23.47 -5.21 16.81
C GLU A 90 24.52 -5.44 15.71
N LYS A 91 24.09 -5.51 14.45
CA LYS A 91 24.99 -5.68 13.30
C LYS A 91 25.70 -4.40 12.86
N TYR A 92 25.30 -3.27 13.40
CA TYR A 92 25.73 -1.96 12.93
C TYR A 92 26.41 -1.17 14.03
N ASN A 93 27.51 -0.49 13.67
CA ASN A 93 28.13 0.50 14.55
C ASN A 93 27.46 1.86 14.34
N LYS A 94 26.57 2.25 15.26
CA LYS A 94 25.78 3.48 15.19
C LYS A 94 26.66 4.73 15.07
N GLU A 95 27.76 4.80 15.81
CA GLU A 95 28.67 5.97 15.80
C GLU A 95 29.37 6.13 14.45
N GLN A 96 29.88 5.03 13.88
CA GLN A 96 30.51 5.07 12.56
C GLN A 96 29.51 5.43 11.46
N LEU A 97 28.29 4.94 11.53
CA LEU A 97 27.26 5.28 10.57
C LEU A 97 26.79 6.74 10.71
N LYS A 98 26.66 7.25 11.94
CA LYS A 98 26.39 8.68 12.15
C LYS A 98 27.51 9.56 11.61
N GLU A 99 28.77 9.19 11.81
CA GLU A 99 29.91 9.90 11.21
C GLU A 99 29.84 9.89 9.68
N LYS A 100 29.52 8.72 9.09
CA LYS A 100 29.39 8.55 7.62
C LYS A 100 28.32 9.43 7.02
N TYR A 101 27.14 9.53 7.65
CA TYR A 101 25.98 10.19 7.07
C TYR A 101 25.77 11.64 7.53
N LEU A 102 26.16 11.99 8.74
CA LEU A 102 25.95 13.32 9.33
C LEU A 102 27.25 14.12 9.53
N GLY A 103 28.41 13.46 9.53
CA GLY A 103 29.70 14.14 9.74
C GLY A 103 29.74 14.88 11.08
N ILE A 104 30.02 16.18 11.07
CA ILE A 104 30.10 17.03 12.28
C ILE A 104 28.78 17.13 13.05
N GLU A 105 27.65 16.81 12.42
CA GLU A 105 26.33 16.88 13.05
C GLU A 105 25.87 15.52 13.63
N LYS A 106 26.81 14.59 13.84
CA LYS A 106 26.55 13.23 14.34
C LYS A 106 25.81 13.16 15.68
N ASN A 107 25.84 14.20 16.48
CA ASN A 107 25.14 14.28 17.77
C ASN A 107 23.65 14.60 17.62
N LYS A 108 23.20 15.01 16.45
CA LYS A 108 21.79 15.29 16.22
C LYS A 108 20.93 14.01 16.27
N LYS A 109 19.66 14.20 16.61
CA LYS A 109 18.63 13.17 16.48
C LYS A 109 18.35 12.90 15.01
N VAL A 110 18.07 11.66 14.65
CA VAL A 110 17.81 11.24 13.27
C VAL A 110 16.37 10.80 13.13
N LEU A 111 15.63 11.48 12.28
CA LEU A 111 14.31 11.07 11.83
C LEU A 111 14.45 10.42 10.45
N SER A 112 13.87 9.25 10.25
CA SER A 112 13.90 8.58 8.94
C SER A 112 12.53 8.58 8.25
N TYR A 113 12.56 8.80 6.94
CA TYR A 113 11.41 8.68 6.05
C TYR A 113 11.84 7.85 4.85
N ILE A 114 11.47 6.56 4.86
CA ILE A 114 11.96 5.56 3.92
C ILE A 114 10.80 5.03 3.11
N CYS A 115 10.67 5.46 1.86
CA CYS A 115 9.58 5.04 0.97
C CYS A 115 9.82 5.53 -0.47
N ARG A 116 8.95 5.09 -1.39
CA ARG A 116 8.83 5.72 -2.69
C ARG A 116 8.24 7.13 -2.54
N ILE A 117 8.88 8.13 -3.10
CA ILE A 117 8.46 9.55 -2.98
C ILE A 117 7.33 9.82 -3.98
N SER A 118 6.10 9.52 -3.56
CA SER A 118 4.88 9.61 -4.36
C SER A 118 3.71 10.18 -3.56
N GLU A 119 2.61 10.49 -4.22
CA GLU A 119 1.40 11.06 -3.62
C GLU A 119 0.87 10.20 -2.47
N GLN A 120 0.88 8.88 -2.63
CA GLN A 120 0.44 7.94 -1.60
C GLN A 120 1.21 8.12 -0.29
N LYS A 121 2.49 8.50 -0.35
CA LYS A 121 3.37 8.64 0.81
C LYS A 121 3.35 10.05 1.42
N ARG A 122 2.68 11.01 0.77
CA ARG A 122 2.48 12.41 1.21
C ARG A 122 3.78 13.13 1.62
N PRO A 123 4.81 13.22 0.74
CA PRO A 123 6.08 13.87 1.09
C PRO A 123 5.92 15.35 1.41
N MET A 124 4.86 16.03 0.90
CA MET A 124 4.60 17.43 1.22
C MET A 124 4.08 17.60 2.65
N LEU A 125 3.34 16.62 3.20
CA LEU A 125 2.99 16.60 4.63
C LEU A 125 4.25 16.48 5.49
N LEU A 126 5.20 15.61 5.11
CA LEU A 126 6.48 15.52 5.83
C LEU A 126 7.20 16.88 5.90
N LEU A 127 7.23 17.66 4.81
CA LEU A 127 7.85 18.98 4.82
C LEU A 127 7.17 19.94 5.81
N GLN A 128 5.84 19.92 5.90
CA GLN A 128 5.11 20.73 6.88
C GLN A 128 5.40 20.27 8.32
N ILE A 129 5.49 18.96 8.55
CA ILE A 129 5.87 18.41 9.85
C ILE A 129 7.30 18.88 10.23
N ILE A 130 8.26 18.80 9.30
CA ILE A 130 9.64 19.25 9.55
C ILE A 130 9.69 20.75 9.86
N ALA A 131 8.98 21.58 9.10
CA ALA A 131 8.92 23.01 9.32
C ALA A 131 8.34 23.34 10.71
N SER A 132 7.24 22.72 11.07
CA SER A 132 6.61 22.92 12.38
C SER A 132 7.47 22.35 13.53
N LEU A 133 8.12 21.20 13.33
CA LEU A 133 9.05 20.65 14.32
C LEU A 133 10.24 21.58 14.57
N LYS A 134 10.75 22.25 13.52
CA LYS A 134 11.86 23.20 13.58
C LYS A 134 11.54 24.42 14.43
N GLU A 135 10.29 24.78 14.59
CA GLU A 135 9.86 25.88 15.50
C GLU A 135 10.13 25.56 16.98
N THR A 136 10.12 24.26 17.34
CA THR A 136 10.25 23.82 18.73
C THR A 136 11.59 23.16 19.06
N ARG A 137 12.33 22.64 18.04
CA ARG A 137 13.64 22.02 18.27
C ARG A 137 14.57 22.13 17.06
N GLN A 138 15.88 22.15 17.30
CA GLN A 138 16.93 22.33 16.29
C GLN A 138 17.95 21.18 16.29
N ASP A 139 17.76 20.19 17.15
CA ASP A 139 18.70 19.11 17.43
C ASP A 139 18.46 17.86 16.56
N PHE A 140 17.92 18.02 15.34
CA PHE A 140 17.60 16.90 14.49
C PHE A 140 18.06 17.04 13.03
N LYS A 141 18.11 15.91 12.33
CA LYS A 141 18.22 15.78 10.87
C LYS A 141 17.20 14.75 10.37
N VAL A 142 16.71 14.94 9.15
CA VAL A 142 15.77 14.01 8.52
C VAL A 142 16.46 13.29 7.36
N MET A 143 16.48 11.96 7.42
CA MET A 143 16.98 11.10 6.34
C MET A 143 15.81 10.72 5.43
N VAL A 144 15.78 11.25 4.21
CA VAL A 144 14.81 10.90 3.18
C VAL A 144 15.41 9.88 2.23
N VAL A 145 14.95 8.63 2.31
CA VAL A 145 15.46 7.50 1.55
C VAL A 145 14.42 7.02 0.53
N GLY A 146 14.82 7.00 -0.72
CA GLY A 146 13.99 6.55 -1.83
C GLY A 146 13.92 7.56 -2.96
N GLU A 147 13.26 7.14 -4.03
CA GLU A 147 13.03 7.91 -5.25
C GLU A 147 11.55 7.92 -5.58
N GLY A 148 11.17 8.76 -6.54
CA GLY A 148 9.80 8.84 -7.03
C GLY A 148 9.52 10.16 -7.76
N ASN A 149 8.34 10.22 -8.36
CA ASN A 149 7.89 11.35 -9.18
C ASN A 149 7.83 12.69 -8.43
N LEU A 150 7.69 12.67 -7.10
CA LEU A 150 7.62 13.90 -6.29
C LEU A 150 8.96 14.33 -5.69
N LEU A 151 10.07 13.60 -5.90
CA LEU A 151 11.36 13.92 -5.25
C LEU A 151 11.87 15.32 -5.60
N ASN A 152 11.85 15.71 -6.86
CA ASN A 152 12.31 17.05 -7.28
C ASN A 152 11.43 18.15 -6.69
N LYS A 153 10.11 17.98 -6.74
CA LYS A 153 9.14 18.90 -6.13
C LYS A 153 9.36 19.01 -4.62
N MET A 154 9.62 17.89 -3.94
CA MET A 154 9.93 17.86 -2.51
C MET A 154 11.19 18.70 -2.19
N LYS A 155 12.28 18.51 -2.96
CA LYS A 155 13.52 19.30 -2.78
C LYS A 155 13.33 20.80 -3.00
N GLU A 156 12.56 21.18 -4.03
CA GLU A 156 12.25 22.59 -4.31
C GLU A 156 11.43 23.22 -3.17
N ASN A 157 10.40 22.52 -2.68
CA ASN A 157 9.58 23.01 -1.59
C ASN A 157 10.36 23.07 -0.27
N ALA A 158 11.26 22.13 0.01
CA ALA A 158 12.14 22.17 1.17
C ALA A 158 13.02 23.44 1.17
N LYS A 159 13.53 23.84 -0.01
CA LYS A 159 14.27 25.11 -0.17
C LYS A 159 13.39 26.34 0.09
N LYS A 160 12.18 26.38 -0.48
CA LYS A 160 11.21 27.49 -0.27
C LYS A 160 10.80 27.63 1.19
N MET A 161 10.75 26.51 1.93
CA MET A 161 10.40 26.47 3.36
C MET A 161 11.62 26.65 4.28
N HIS A 162 12.83 26.88 3.74
CA HIS A 162 14.09 27.06 4.50
C HIS A 162 14.42 25.89 5.45
N ILE A 163 14.07 24.64 5.02
CA ILE A 163 14.34 23.39 5.76
C ILE A 163 15.21 22.41 4.96
N TYR A 164 15.72 22.82 3.80
CA TYR A 164 16.50 21.93 2.93
C TYR A 164 17.75 21.39 3.61
N ASP A 165 18.44 22.22 4.39
CA ASP A 165 19.66 21.84 5.10
C ASP A 165 19.40 20.92 6.30
N ASP A 166 18.15 20.80 6.75
CA ASP A 166 17.76 19.86 7.79
C ASP A 166 17.47 18.45 7.25
N ILE A 167 17.48 18.30 5.90
CA ILE A 167 17.10 17.08 5.22
C ILE A 167 18.28 16.51 4.42
N ILE A 168 18.56 15.23 4.60
CA ILE A 168 19.56 14.49 3.83
C ILE A 168 18.81 13.57 2.87
N PHE A 169 18.90 13.83 1.57
CA PHE A 169 18.31 13.03 0.52
C PHE A 169 19.32 12.01 0.02
N THR A 170 19.11 10.71 0.31
CA THR A 170 20.05 9.65 -0.08
C THR A 170 19.77 9.05 -1.46
N GLY A 171 18.55 9.26 -2.02
CA GLY A 171 18.08 8.47 -3.14
C GLY A 171 17.75 7.02 -2.73
N ASN A 172 17.71 6.11 -3.69
CA ASN A 172 17.50 4.69 -3.41
C ASN A 172 18.73 4.08 -2.72
N MET A 173 18.46 3.28 -1.68
CA MET A 173 19.48 2.54 -0.95
C MET A 173 19.17 1.03 -1.00
N LYS A 174 20.19 0.20 -1.25
CA LYS A 174 20.07 -1.26 -1.17
C LYS A 174 19.97 -1.76 0.28
N ASN A 175 20.68 -1.09 1.19
CA ASN A 175 20.73 -1.45 2.61
C ASN A 175 20.09 -0.33 3.46
N THR A 176 18.78 -0.35 3.61
CA THR A 176 18.05 0.60 4.44
C THR A 176 18.28 0.39 5.94
N ALA A 177 18.76 -0.78 6.35
CA ALA A 177 19.06 -1.10 7.74
C ALA A 177 20.13 -0.16 8.34
N GLU A 178 21.07 0.35 7.52
CA GLU A 178 22.05 1.36 7.97
C GLU A 178 21.36 2.65 8.46
N ILE A 179 20.28 3.05 7.77
CA ILE A 179 19.55 4.28 8.15
C ILE A 179 18.72 4.05 9.41
N TYR A 180 18.02 2.90 9.51
CA TYR A 180 17.34 2.57 10.75
C TYR A 180 18.31 2.47 11.95
N ALA A 181 19.51 1.91 11.74
CA ALA A 181 20.50 1.79 12.82
C ALA A 181 20.92 3.13 13.45
N ILE A 182 20.85 4.22 12.69
CA ILE A 182 21.13 5.57 13.22
C ILE A 182 19.88 6.36 13.58
N SER A 183 18.69 5.87 13.22
CA SER A 183 17.42 6.57 13.44
C SER A 183 17.00 6.57 14.92
N ASP A 184 16.37 7.64 15.34
CA ASP A 184 15.74 7.76 16.67
C ASP A 184 14.21 7.61 16.53
N VAL A 185 13.64 7.94 15.34
CA VAL A 185 12.23 7.73 15.01
C VAL A 185 12.03 7.58 13.50
N THR A 186 11.11 6.73 13.06
CA THR A 186 10.69 6.63 11.66
C THR A 186 9.32 7.28 11.49
N ILE A 187 9.17 8.06 10.41
CA ILE A 187 7.91 8.74 10.08
C ILE A 187 7.28 8.07 8.86
N ASN A 188 6.00 7.73 8.95
CA ASN A 188 5.20 7.24 7.84
C ASN A 188 3.96 8.12 7.69
N CYS A 189 3.91 8.90 6.60
CA CYS A 189 2.82 9.82 6.29
C CYS A 189 1.78 9.25 5.32
N SER A 190 1.82 7.96 5.00
CA SER A 190 1.00 7.38 3.93
C SER A 190 -0.49 7.63 4.12
N ILE A 191 -1.20 7.92 3.01
CA ILE A 191 -2.65 8.08 3.02
C ILE A 191 -3.38 6.72 2.97
N LYS A 192 -2.68 5.67 2.51
CA LYS A 192 -3.16 4.30 2.50
C LYS A 192 -2.02 3.29 2.58
N GLU A 193 -2.26 2.23 3.31
CA GLU A 193 -1.37 1.07 3.46
C GLU A 193 -2.21 -0.18 3.73
N GLY A 194 -1.65 -1.36 3.43
CA GLY A 194 -2.09 -2.57 4.12
C GLY A 194 -1.41 -2.62 5.48
N LEU A 195 -0.11 -2.94 5.46
CA LEU A 195 0.85 -2.72 6.55
C LEU A 195 2.19 -2.32 5.91
N ALA A 196 2.75 -1.18 6.31
CA ALA A 196 3.99 -0.69 5.75
C ALA A 196 5.18 -1.55 6.20
N LEU A 197 5.88 -2.18 5.25
CA LEU A 197 7.08 -2.98 5.55
C LEU A 197 8.14 -2.15 6.27
N THR A 198 8.27 -0.88 5.92
CA THR A 198 9.19 0.06 6.58
C THR A 198 8.90 0.22 8.08
N SER A 199 7.64 0.08 8.51
CA SER A 199 7.29 0.07 9.94
C SER A 199 7.77 -1.20 10.64
N TYR A 200 7.68 -2.37 9.98
CA TYR A 200 8.22 -3.62 10.51
C TYR A 200 9.74 -3.59 10.63
N GLU A 201 10.42 -3.13 9.58
CA GLU A 201 11.87 -2.97 9.53
C GLU A 201 12.36 -2.03 10.64
N SER A 202 11.71 -0.87 10.78
CA SER A 202 11.99 0.13 11.82
C SER A 202 11.89 -0.47 13.23
N LEU A 203 10.74 -1.09 13.55
CA LEU A 203 10.55 -1.73 14.85
C LEU A 203 11.53 -2.87 15.10
N SER A 204 11.87 -3.65 14.07
CA SER A 204 12.89 -4.71 14.16
C SER A 204 14.24 -4.17 14.56
N MET A 205 14.61 -2.99 14.06
CA MET A 205 15.83 -2.26 14.40
C MET A 205 15.76 -1.51 15.73
N GLY A 206 14.65 -1.65 16.48
CA GLY A 206 14.44 -0.94 17.75
C GLY A 206 13.97 0.50 17.59
N VAL A 207 13.60 0.94 16.40
CA VAL A 207 13.25 2.34 16.10
C VAL A 207 11.74 2.50 16.14
N PRO A 208 11.19 3.36 17.02
CA PRO A 208 9.76 3.64 17.09
C PRO A 208 9.24 4.36 15.86
N VAL A 209 7.93 4.24 15.60
CA VAL A 209 7.30 4.75 14.39
C VAL A 209 6.18 5.74 14.71
N VAL A 210 6.16 6.88 14.04
CA VAL A 210 5.01 7.80 13.99
C VAL A 210 4.34 7.61 12.63
N THR A 211 3.09 7.16 12.62
CA THR A 211 2.39 6.76 11.38
C THR A 211 0.95 7.27 11.34
N ALA A 212 0.40 7.46 10.14
CA ALA A 212 -1.03 7.68 9.97
C ALA A 212 -1.86 6.45 10.35
N ASP A 213 -3.08 6.64 10.85
CA ASP A 213 -4.07 5.57 11.08
C ASP A 213 -4.67 5.12 9.74
N VAL A 214 -3.95 4.25 9.04
CA VAL A 214 -4.33 3.68 7.75
C VAL A 214 -4.08 2.18 7.73
N GLY A 215 -4.96 1.45 7.06
CA GLY A 215 -4.86 -0.01 6.96
C GLY A 215 -4.79 -0.67 8.34
N GLY A 216 -3.81 -1.53 8.53
CA GLY A 216 -3.55 -2.22 9.79
C GLY A 216 -2.48 -1.56 10.67
N GLN A 217 -2.08 -0.30 10.43
CA GLN A 217 -0.96 0.31 11.16
C GLN A 217 -1.12 0.27 12.68
N LYS A 218 -2.33 0.49 13.21
CA LYS A 218 -2.60 0.39 14.65
C LYS A 218 -2.55 -1.03 15.21
N GLU A 219 -2.53 -2.05 14.38
CA GLU A 219 -2.33 -3.43 14.80
C GLU A 219 -0.85 -3.72 15.04
N LEU A 220 0.03 -3.04 14.29
CA LEU A 220 1.48 -3.10 14.45
C LEU A 220 1.99 -2.09 15.48
N ILE A 221 1.52 -0.86 15.41
CA ILE A 221 1.98 0.26 16.23
C ILE A 221 0.98 0.51 17.37
N ASN A 222 1.48 0.58 18.60
CA ASN A 222 0.77 1.04 19.77
C ASN A 222 1.65 2.00 20.58
N ASP A 223 1.13 2.59 21.66
CA ASP A 223 1.84 3.60 22.45
C ASP A 223 3.18 3.15 23.04
N ASN A 224 3.44 1.84 23.12
CA ASN A 224 4.72 1.30 23.59
C ASN A 224 5.82 1.31 22.52
N VAL A 225 5.46 1.41 21.24
CA VAL A 225 6.39 1.27 20.10
C VAL A 225 6.26 2.39 19.07
N GLY A 226 5.41 3.38 19.35
CA GLY A 226 5.23 4.51 18.44
C GLY A 226 3.94 5.28 18.69
N LYS A 227 3.54 6.08 17.71
CA LYS A 227 2.29 6.85 17.73
C LYS A 227 1.53 6.68 16.43
N VAL A 228 0.21 6.50 16.54
CA VAL A 228 -0.71 6.42 15.39
C VAL A 228 -1.52 7.72 15.33
N ILE A 229 -1.33 8.45 14.25
CA ILE A 229 -1.90 9.77 14.05
C ILE A 229 -3.20 9.65 13.24
N LYS A 230 -4.27 10.25 13.73
CA LYS A 230 -5.56 10.24 13.04
C LYS A 230 -5.44 10.86 11.65
N LEU A 231 -5.78 10.09 10.62
CA LEU A 231 -5.82 10.57 9.25
C LEU A 231 -6.94 11.62 9.11
N ARG A 232 -6.58 12.79 8.56
CA ARG A 232 -7.53 13.90 8.30
C ARG A 232 -7.86 14.08 6.82
N GLN A 233 -7.06 13.48 5.95
CA GLN A 233 -7.26 13.53 4.50
C GLN A 233 -7.99 12.27 4.03
N ASN A 234 -8.92 12.43 3.08
CA ASN A 234 -9.59 11.30 2.46
C ASN A 234 -8.70 10.71 1.33
N GLU A 235 -8.71 9.38 1.15
CA GLU A 235 -7.93 8.71 0.10
C GLU A 235 -8.28 9.22 -1.32
N LYS A 236 -9.54 9.57 -1.59
CA LYS A 236 -9.95 10.17 -2.87
C LYS A 236 -9.26 11.50 -3.18
N ASP A 237 -8.78 12.19 -2.15
CA ASP A 237 -8.11 13.48 -2.24
C ASP A 237 -6.57 13.34 -2.23
N ILE A 238 -6.04 12.18 -2.60
CA ILE A 238 -4.61 11.81 -2.57
C ILE A 238 -3.70 12.84 -3.27
N TYR A 239 -4.20 13.54 -4.25
CA TYR A 239 -3.46 14.57 -4.99
C TYR A 239 -3.57 15.97 -4.37
N ASN A 240 -4.37 16.13 -3.32
CA ASN A 240 -4.47 17.38 -2.59
C ASN A 240 -3.32 17.47 -1.58
N GLU A 241 -2.52 18.53 -1.68
CA GLU A 241 -1.37 18.80 -0.80
C GLU A 241 -1.71 19.81 0.32
N ILE A 242 -2.99 20.02 0.57
CA ILE A 242 -3.46 20.83 1.71
C ILE A 242 -3.72 19.89 2.88
N TYR A 243 -2.95 20.04 3.93
CA TYR A 243 -3.06 19.22 5.14
C TYR A 243 -3.58 20.04 6.31
N SER A 244 -4.30 19.41 7.23
CA SER A 244 -4.80 20.12 8.41
C SER A 244 -3.67 20.39 9.40
N ASN A 245 -3.66 21.59 10.01
CA ASN A 245 -2.70 21.91 11.06
C ASN A 245 -2.78 20.92 12.24
N GLU A 246 -3.99 20.42 12.54
CA GLU A 246 -4.19 19.43 13.60
C GLU A 246 -3.42 18.11 13.30
N GLU A 247 -3.43 17.64 12.04
CA GLU A 247 -2.66 16.45 11.65
C GLU A 247 -1.15 16.72 11.76
N VAL A 248 -0.68 17.87 11.26
CA VAL A 248 0.73 18.28 11.37
C VAL A 248 1.18 18.33 12.82
N HIS A 249 0.45 19.05 13.67
CA HIS A 249 0.79 19.16 15.11
C HIS A 249 0.76 17.81 15.81
N SER A 250 -0.20 16.93 15.49
CA SER A 250 -0.25 15.58 16.07
C SER A 250 1.01 14.76 15.73
N TYR A 251 1.55 14.90 14.50
CA TYR A 251 2.83 14.30 14.15
C TYR A 251 3.97 14.88 14.95
N VAL A 252 4.05 16.22 15.08
CA VAL A 252 5.09 16.93 15.85
C VAL A 252 5.08 16.48 17.30
N ASP A 253 3.91 16.43 17.93
CA ASP A 253 3.76 15.99 19.33
C ASP A 253 4.18 14.53 19.50
N GLY A 254 3.79 13.66 18.57
CA GLY A 254 4.19 12.25 18.57
C GLY A 254 5.70 12.09 18.43
N ILE A 255 6.34 12.85 17.55
CA ILE A 255 7.80 12.85 17.34
C ILE A 255 8.51 13.36 18.59
N ASN A 256 8.09 14.49 19.16
CA ASN A 256 8.67 15.04 20.38
C ASN A 256 8.57 14.06 21.55
N THR A 257 7.41 13.48 21.77
CA THR A 257 7.19 12.45 22.82
C THR A 257 8.19 11.30 22.70
N ILE A 258 8.46 10.83 21.48
CA ILE A 258 9.40 9.74 21.22
C ILE A 258 10.85 10.21 21.41
N LEU A 259 11.23 11.35 20.84
CA LEU A 259 12.61 11.85 20.90
C LEU A 259 13.06 12.14 22.33
N ASP A 260 12.14 12.57 23.20
CA ASP A 260 12.41 12.83 24.60
C ASP A 260 12.55 11.54 25.43
N ASN A 261 12.05 10.38 24.91
CA ASN A 261 12.02 9.09 25.59
C ASN A 261 12.56 7.92 24.76
N THR A 262 13.48 8.17 23.82
CA THR A 262 13.93 7.17 22.81
C THR A 262 14.32 5.81 23.39
N LYS A 263 15.08 5.81 24.51
CA LYS A 263 15.58 4.58 25.17
C LYS A 263 14.45 3.67 25.69
N GLU A 264 13.32 4.24 26.06
CA GLU A 264 12.17 3.48 26.55
C GLU A 264 11.53 2.67 25.41
N TYR A 265 11.50 3.23 24.19
CA TYR A 265 10.90 2.59 23.03
C TYR A 265 11.77 1.48 22.43
N GLU A 266 13.08 1.64 22.39
CA GLU A 266 14.03 0.80 21.64
C GLU A 266 13.83 -0.70 21.92
N LYS A 267 13.87 -1.10 23.19
CA LYS A 267 13.70 -2.50 23.60
C LYS A 267 12.29 -3.03 23.28
N LYS A 268 11.27 -2.21 23.51
CA LYS A 268 9.85 -2.58 23.30
C LYS A 268 9.55 -2.79 21.83
N CYS A 269 10.13 -1.98 20.92
CA CYS A 269 9.96 -2.10 19.47
C CYS A 269 10.41 -3.48 18.99
N ARG A 270 11.67 -3.85 19.27
CA ARG A 270 12.19 -5.15 18.87
C ARG A 270 11.46 -6.33 19.52
N GLN A 271 11.13 -6.24 20.81
CA GLN A 271 10.35 -7.29 21.48
C GLN A 271 9.00 -7.54 20.84
N ARG A 272 8.30 -6.50 20.37
CA ARG A 272 7.04 -6.64 19.66
C ARG A 272 7.19 -7.41 18.36
N ILE A 273 8.23 -7.12 17.57
CA ILE A 273 8.54 -7.86 16.34
C ILE A 273 8.82 -9.33 16.66
N ILE A 274 9.76 -9.61 17.56
CA ILE A 274 10.13 -10.98 17.93
C ILE A 274 8.91 -11.78 18.40
N LYS A 275 8.03 -11.13 19.17
CA LYS A 275 6.85 -11.81 19.73
C LYS A 275 5.76 -12.11 18.69
N TYR A 276 5.57 -11.27 17.66
CA TYR A 276 4.36 -11.36 16.82
C TYR A 276 4.60 -11.36 15.31
N PHE A 277 5.70 -10.78 14.82
CA PHE A 277 5.82 -10.36 13.43
C PHE A 277 7.11 -10.79 12.75
N THR A 278 7.73 -11.90 13.15
CA THR A 278 8.87 -12.46 12.45
C THR A 278 8.43 -13.21 11.20
N ILE A 279 9.32 -13.33 10.23
CA ILE A 279 9.06 -14.11 9.00
C ILE A 279 8.75 -15.58 9.34
N ASP A 280 9.42 -16.15 10.35
CA ASP A 280 9.19 -17.54 10.79
C ASP A 280 7.74 -17.74 11.28
N LYS A 281 7.18 -16.79 12.03
CA LYS A 281 5.78 -16.84 12.48
C LYS A 281 4.79 -16.72 11.32
N MET A 282 5.08 -15.88 10.34
CA MET A 282 4.27 -15.78 9.11
C MET A 282 4.29 -17.11 8.36
N ILE A 283 5.47 -17.70 8.16
CA ILE A 283 5.66 -18.98 7.45
C ILE A 283 4.93 -20.12 8.18
N GLU A 284 5.08 -20.23 9.51
CA GLU A 284 4.41 -21.22 10.32
C GLU A 284 2.89 -21.14 10.17
N LYS A 285 2.33 -19.94 10.33
CA LYS A 285 0.88 -19.73 10.20
C LYS A 285 0.38 -20.03 8.79
N MET A 286 1.09 -19.54 7.78
CA MET A 286 0.74 -19.78 6.37
C MET A 286 0.83 -21.26 6.01
N SER A 287 1.88 -21.96 6.43
CA SER A 287 2.06 -23.40 6.18
C SER A 287 0.95 -24.22 6.81
N ASN A 288 0.55 -23.90 8.04
CA ASN A 288 -0.57 -24.56 8.73
C ASN A 288 -1.90 -24.36 7.98
N ILE A 289 -2.16 -23.15 7.48
CA ILE A 289 -3.37 -22.87 6.69
C ILE A 289 -3.34 -23.63 5.36
N LEU A 290 -2.21 -23.59 4.64
CA LEU A 290 -2.03 -24.31 3.38
C LEU A 290 -2.26 -25.81 3.56
N GLN A 291 -1.65 -26.42 4.59
CA GLN A 291 -1.80 -27.85 4.87
C GLN A 291 -3.23 -28.23 5.19
N LYS A 292 -3.90 -27.47 6.08
CA LYS A 292 -5.32 -27.72 6.43
C LYS A 292 -6.24 -27.59 5.23
N THR A 293 -6.04 -26.57 4.39
CA THR A 293 -6.87 -26.34 3.21
C THR A 293 -6.66 -27.44 2.17
N TYR A 294 -5.44 -27.94 2.03
CA TYR A 294 -5.12 -29.04 1.12
C TYR A 294 -5.69 -30.38 1.59
N GLN A 295 -5.64 -30.68 2.89
CA GLN A 295 -6.13 -31.94 3.48
C GLN A 295 -7.65 -31.99 3.62
N GLY A 296 -8.31 -30.86 3.74
CA GLY A 296 -9.77 -30.73 3.86
C GLY A 296 -10.37 -29.89 2.71
N PRO A 297 -10.34 -30.39 1.46
CA PRO A 297 -10.84 -29.63 0.33
C PRO A 297 -12.33 -29.34 0.49
N ASN A 298 -12.75 -28.15 0.06
CA ASN A 298 -14.14 -27.73 0.11
C ASN A 298 -14.91 -28.34 -1.07
N GLU A 299 -15.79 -29.33 -0.78
CA GLU A 299 -16.57 -30.03 -1.79
C GLU A 299 -17.43 -29.10 -2.64
N ILE A 300 -17.98 -28.03 -2.06
CA ILE A 300 -18.78 -27.04 -2.81
C ILE A 300 -17.89 -26.36 -3.87
N LYS A 301 -16.69 -25.93 -3.50
CA LYS A 301 -15.75 -25.31 -4.43
C LYS A 301 -15.30 -26.26 -5.53
N ILE A 302 -15.14 -27.54 -5.21
CA ILE A 302 -14.85 -28.61 -6.19
C ILE A 302 -16.01 -28.77 -7.18
N GLN A 303 -17.25 -28.85 -6.71
CA GLN A 303 -18.44 -28.97 -7.57
C GLN A 303 -18.61 -27.74 -8.46
N ASN A 304 -18.34 -26.54 -7.92
CA ASN A 304 -18.33 -25.30 -8.70
C ASN A 304 -17.29 -25.37 -9.83
N GLY A 305 -16.06 -25.84 -9.54
CA GLY A 305 -15.03 -26.07 -10.55
C GLY A 305 -15.45 -27.06 -11.64
N LYS A 306 -16.04 -28.19 -11.27
CA LYS A 306 -16.58 -29.15 -12.23
C LYS A 306 -17.69 -28.57 -13.11
N SER A 307 -18.52 -27.70 -12.54
CA SER A 307 -19.58 -26.99 -13.29
C SER A 307 -18.97 -26.01 -14.28
N LEU A 308 -17.92 -25.25 -13.89
CA LEU A 308 -17.17 -24.34 -14.78
C LEU A 308 -16.49 -25.10 -15.92
N ASN A 309 -16.02 -26.33 -15.70
CA ASN A 309 -15.37 -27.15 -16.73
C ASN A 309 -16.31 -27.41 -17.92
N LYS A 310 -17.62 -27.56 -17.69
CA LYS A 310 -18.63 -27.70 -18.75
C LYS A 310 -18.70 -26.48 -19.67
N ASN A 311 -18.24 -25.33 -19.21
CA ASN A 311 -18.28 -24.05 -19.91
C ASN A 311 -16.87 -23.44 -20.08
N LEU A 312 -15.87 -24.26 -20.33
CA LEU A 312 -14.47 -23.87 -20.36
C LEU A 312 -14.16 -22.74 -21.36
N ASN A 313 -14.86 -22.73 -22.50
CA ASN A 313 -14.71 -21.67 -23.52
C ASN A 313 -15.17 -20.31 -22.99
N ILE A 314 -16.26 -20.26 -22.21
CA ILE A 314 -16.75 -19.04 -21.56
C ILE A 314 -15.69 -18.51 -20.57
N CYS A 315 -15.04 -19.40 -19.82
CA CYS A 315 -13.95 -19.01 -18.90
C CYS A 315 -12.75 -18.39 -19.67
N LYS A 316 -12.40 -18.91 -20.84
CA LYS A 316 -11.36 -18.35 -21.72
C LYS A 316 -11.74 -16.97 -22.26
N GLU A 317 -12.97 -16.83 -22.73
CA GLU A 317 -13.49 -15.54 -23.21
C GLU A 317 -13.52 -14.48 -22.11
N LEU A 318 -13.86 -14.85 -20.90
CA LEU A 318 -13.86 -13.97 -19.73
C LEU A 318 -12.46 -13.40 -19.47
N ILE A 319 -11.41 -14.24 -19.51
CA ILE A 319 -10.01 -13.79 -19.36
C ILE A 319 -9.68 -12.76 -20.44
N THR A 320 -9.98 -13.08 -21.70
CA THR A 320 -9.66 -12.21 -22.83
C THR A 320 -10.40 -10.86 -22.74
N THR A 321 -11.67 -10.89 -22.34
CA THR A 321 -12.49 -9.68 -22.19
C THR A 321 -11.99 -8.81 -21.04
N ASN A 322 -11.65 -9.43 -19.89
CA ASN A 322 -11.13 -8.69 -18.75
C ASN A 322 -9.76 -8.08 -19.03
N LEU A 323 -8.87 -8.79 -19.75
CA LEU A 323 -7.59 -8.21 -20.17
C LEU A 323 -7.76 -6.95 -21.04
N LYS A 324 -8.70 -6.97 -21.99
CA LYS A 324 -8.99 -5.79 -22.79
C LYS A 324 -9.54 -4.64 -21.95
N ASN A 325 -10.42 -4.93 -21.01
CA ASN A 325 -10.98 -3.93 -20.11
C ASN A 325 -9.91 -3.35 -19.18
N ASP A 326 -8.98 -4.18 -18.69
CA ASP A 326 -7.86 -3.73 -17.87
C ASP A 326 -6.90 -2.81 -18.63
N GLU A 327 -6.61 -3.12 -19.90
CA GLU A 327 -5.78 -2.25 -20.74
C GLU A 327 -6.45 -0.88 -20.95
N ILE A 328 -7.75 -0.87 -21.19
CA ILE A 328 -8.54 0.35 -21.37
C ILE A 328 -8.53 1.18 -20.08
N GLU A 329 -8.76 0.55 -18.91
CA GLU A 329 -8.77 1.22 -17.61
C GLU A 329 -7.38 1.75 -17.25
N TYR A 330 -6.32 0.98 -17.49
CA TYR A 330 -4.94 1.42 -17.26
C TYR A 330 -4.58 2.65 -18.11
N ARG A 331 -4.94 2.64 -19.39
CA ARG A 331 -4.73 3.80 -20.26
C ARG A 331 -5.51 5.03 -19.79
N TRP A 332 -6.72 4.82 -19.29
CA TRP A 332 -7.53 5.90 -18.72
C TRP A 332 -6.92 6.46 -17.43
N GLU A 333 -6.46 5.61 -16.52
CA GLU A 333 -5.75 6.01 -15.30
C GLU A 333 -4.48 6.81 -15.63
N CYS A 334 -3.67 6.35 -16.59
CA CYS A 334 -2.50 7.08 -17.07
C CYS A 334 -2.87 8.47 -17.63
N THR A 335 -3.94 8.55 -18.41
CA THR A 335 -4.41 9.82 -18.98
C THR A 335 -4.89 10.81 -17.89
N GLU A 336 -5.61 10.34 -16.89
CA GLU A 336 -6.03 11.18 -15.76
C GLU A 336 -4.82 11.63 -14.91
N TYR A 337 -3.83 10.77 -14.73
CA TYR A 337 -2.57 11.11 -14.08
C TYR A 337 -1.82 12.19 -14.87
N GLU A 338 -1.66 12.02 -16.17
CA GLU A 338 -1.00 12.98 -17.06
C GLU A 338 -1.70 14.35 -17.06
N LYS A 339 -3.03 14.39 -17.08
CA LYS A 339 -3.81 15.63 -16.96
C LYS A 339 -3.50 16.40 -15.69
N ARG A 340 -3.36 15.69 -14.56
CA ARG A 340 -3.10 16.32 -13.26
C ARG A 340 -1.68 16.88 -13.18
N ILE A 341 -0.71 16.21 -13.80
CA ILE A 341 0.70 16.62 -13.79
C ILE A 341 1.02 17.70 -14.82
N TYR A 342 0.53 17.55 -16.05
CA TYR A 342 0.93 18.39 -17.18
C TYR A 342 -0.13 19.44 -17.60
N GLY A 343 -1.28 19.48 -16.92
CA GLY A 343 -2.28 20.51 -17.12
C GLY A 343 -3.14 20.37 -18.39
N ARG A 344 -3.75 21.46 -18.82
CA ARG A 344 -4.79 21.50 -19.88
C ARG A 344 -4.38 20.94 -21.26
N ALA A 345 -3.09 20.92 -21.60
CA ALA A 345 -2.64 20.44 -22.91
C ALA A 345 -2.97 18.96 -23.14
N TYR A 346 -2.93 18.13 -22.11
CA TYR A 346 -3.28 16.71 -22.18
C TYR A 346 -4.80 16.44 -22.10
N SER A 347 -5.60 17.43 -21.71
CA SER A 347 -7.05 17.27 -21.60
C SER A 347 -7.73 16.92 -22.91
N MET A 348 -7.18 17.35 -24.05
CA MET A 348 -7.72 17.04 -25.37
C MET A 348 -7.50 15.59 -25.79
N GLN A 349 -6.35 15.00 -25.48
CA GLN A 349 -6.10 13.57 -25.73
C GLN A 349 -6.99 12.69 -24.86
N GLY A 350 -7.13 13.03 -23.57
CA GLY A 350 -8.04 12.33 -22.67
C GLY A 350 -9.51 12.42 -23.03
N MET A 351 -9.97 13.56 -23.58
CA MET A 351 -11.34 13.71 -24.09
C MET A 351 -11.58 12.84 -25.34
N ASN A 352 -10.62 12.75 -26.25
CA ASN A 352 -10.72 11.86 -27.40
C ASN A 352 -10.72 10.40 -26.98
N TYR A 353 -9.90 10.05 -26.02
CA TYR A 353 -9.84 8.71 -25.45
C TYR A 353 -11.15 8.32 -24.71
N LYS A 354 -11.72 9.22 -23.90
CA LYS A 354 -13.06 9.00 -23.30
C LYS A 354 -14.14 8.80 -24.35
N LYS A 355 -14.09 9.54 -25.48
CA LYS A 355 -15.01 9.34 -26.60
C LYS A 355 -14.82 7.99 -27.27
N GLU A 356 -13.59 7.49 -27.40
CA GLU A 356 -13.31 6.17 -27.98
C GLU A 356 -13.76 5.03 -27.07
N ILE A 357 -13.47 5.10 -25.75
CA ILE A 357 -13.99 4.14 -24.79
C ILE A 357 -15.53 4.14 -24.79
N LEU A 358 -16.15 5.31 -24.80
CA LEU A 358 -17.60 5.42 -24.84
C LEU A 358 -18.15 4.82 -26.15
N LYS A 359 -17.51 5.07 -27.29
CA LYS A 359 -17.87 4.47 -28.57
C LYS A 359 -17.72 2.94 -28.54
N GLU A 360 -16.60 2.40 -28.04
CA GLU A 360 -16.39 0.94 -27.95
C GLU A 360 -17.39 0.27 -27.03
N ASN A 361 -17.68 0.86 -25.87
CA ASN A 361 -18.65 0.29 -24.94
C ASN A 361 -20.09 0.41 -25.46
N LEU A 362 -20.45 1.52 -26.07
CA LEU A 362 -21.76 1.69 -26.71
C LEU A 362 -21.90 0.78 -27.94
N TRP A 363 -20.81 0.53 -28.68
CA TRP A 363 -20.81 -0.38 -29.82
C TRP A 363 -21.06 -1.84 -29.45
N LYS A 364 -20.83 -2.23 -28.20
CA LYS A 364 -21.18 -3.57 -27.68
C LYS A 364 -22.68 -3.74 -27.42
N ILE A 365 -23.46 -2.65 -27.37
CA ILE A 365 -24.91 -2.68 -27.14
C ILE A 365 -25.63 -2.86 -28.49
N PRO A 366 -26.36 -3.96 -28.74
CA PRO A 366 -27.03 -4.20 -30.03
C PRO A 366 -27.98 -3.09 -30.44
N ALA A 367 -28.74 -2.54 -29.49
CA ALA A 367 -29.64 -1.39 -29.74
C ALA A 367 -28.90 -0.13 -30.21
N TRP A 368 -27.68 0.13 -29.69
CA TRP A 368 -26.86 1.26 -30.11
C TRP A 368 -26.32 1.10 -31.53
N ARG A 369 -25.91 -0.13 -31.93
CA ARG A 369 -25.51 -0.43 -33.32
C ARG A 369 -26.67 -0.17 -34.30
N GLY A 370 -27.88 -0.52 -33.89
CA GLY A 370 -29.10 -0.22 -34.67
C GLY A 370 -29.33 1.28 -34.84
N PHE A 371 -29.21 2.03 -33.72
CA PHE A 371 -29.38 3.50 -33.71
C PHE A 371 -28.34 4.22 -34.57
N ILE A 372 -27.07 3.84 -34.50
CA ILE A 372 -26.01 4.40 -35.32
C ILE A 372 -26.21 4.11 -36.82
N LYS A 373 -26.66 2.89 -37.20
CA LYS A 373 -27.02 2.58 -38.58
C LYS A 373 -28.16 3.45 -39.13
N ILE A 374 -29.13 3.77 -38.26
CA ILE A 374 -30.24 4.68 -38.60
C ILE A 374 -29.73 6.12 -38.79
N LEU A 375 -28.86 6.60 -37.88
CA LEU A 375 -28.26 7.93 -37.98
C LEU A 375 -27.39 8.10 -39.22
N HIS A 376 -26.64 7.07 -39.63
CA HIS A 376 -25.87 7.08 -40.90
C HIS A 376 -26.77 7.08 -42.13
N LYS A 377 -27.96 6.46 -42.09
CA LYS A 377 -28.94 6.52 -43.17
C LYS A 377 -29.67 7.86 -43.28
N ILE A 378 -29.70 8.65 -42.19
CA ILE A 378 -30.37 9.97 -42.17
C ILE A 378 -29.37 11.08 -42.61
N LYS A 379 -28.06 10.83 -42.52
CA LYS A 379 -27.01 11.80 -42.88
C LYS A 379 -26.40 11.58 -44.28
N GLY A 380 -26.70 10.53 -44.97
CA GLY A 380 -26.40 10.26 -46.37
C GLY A 380 -27.64 10.37 -47.21
#